data_e7db816646b34285c85f5e5c9f514d09
#
_entry.id   e7db816646b34285c85f5e5c9f514d09
#
_cell.length_a   1.000
_cell.length_b   1.000
_cell.length_c   1.000
_cell.angle_alpha   90.00
_cell.angle_beta   90.00
_cell.angle_gamma   90.00
#
_symmetry.space_group_name_H-M   'P 1'
#
loop_
_entity.id
_entity.type
_entity.pdbx_description
1 polymer ?
#
loop_
_entity_poly.entity_id
_entity_poly.type
_entity_poly.pdbx_seq_one_letter_code
_entity_poly.pdbx_strand_id
1 'polypeptide(L)'
;MIKQILCAAALSLTAAAVHAQQLHYPTPPTDNTIDEYFGVKVSDPYRPLENDTSAATAAWVEAENAVTNAYLAKIPQRAKYLKRLRQVVNYEKVYAPFKKNGKWYVYRNNGLQNQSVLYQMDQLGGEQRVFLDPNSLSTDGTVAVKSISFSNDGRYFAYVISRSGSDWEEIYVKDVATGKLLDDHIVWAKFTNATWRGDGFYYSAYDAPEKGLETSAKNEVQKVYYHRIGTPQSDDVLFYQNPAQPLRFYGVGLNDEETLMFLTESGMDQGYNLYVRDLRVADSQFIQMTADASKTYSPVEMIGDSIYILTNQGAPRYRLMVADVRKPGMTDWHEVVGEQDGVLQDVLFLPADRMILTYSKDNCTEAWLYSVKGERLSRIELPTFGSASFSGSRKQDECFFSFTSYTVPTTIYRFDSATGKSQVESQPKVNVRLNDYTTEMVFC
;
A
#
# COMPACT_ATOMS: atom_id res chain seq x y z
N MET A 1 49.74 -47.47 -23.02
CA MET A 1 49.67 -46.31 -23.95
C MET A 1 48.29 -46.07 -24.55
N ILE A 2 47.57 -47.09 -25.06
CA ILE A 2 46.25 -46.87 -25.69
C ILE A 2 45.17 -46.36 -24.72
N LYS A 3 45.16 -46.77 -23.44
CA LYS A 3 44.21 -46.28 -22.44
C LYS A 3 44.39 -44.80 -22.00
N GLN A 4 45.61 -44.29 -22.13
CA GLN A 4 45.89 -42.89 -21.79
C GLN A 4 45.53 -41.94 -22.93
N ILE A 5 45.54 -42.38 -24.16
CA ILE A 5 45.15 -41.60 -25.35
C ILE A 5 43.61 -41.48 -25.42
N LEU A 6 42.86 -42.50 -24.99
CA LEU A 6 41.38 -42.44 -24.90
C LEU A 6 40.84 -41.52 -23.80
N CYS A 7 41.57 -41.38 -22.66
CA CYS A 7 41.19 -40.41 -21.62
C CYS A 7 41.50 -38.96 -22.02
N ALA A 8 42.56 -38.70 -22.79
CA ALA A 8 42.88 -37.35 -23.28
C ALA A 8 41.88 -36.88 -24.37
N ALA A 9 41.39 -37.80 -25.22
CA ALA A 9 40.38 -37.49 -26.23
C ALA A 9 38.98 -37.28 -25.64
N ALA A 10 38.63 -37.91 -24.50
CA ALA A 10 37.39 -37.68 -23.80
C ALA A 10 37.36 -36.34 -23.02
N LEU A 11 38.48 -35.83 -22.55
CA LEU A 11 38.58 -34.54 -21.90
C LEU A 11 38.57 -33.34 -22.87
N SER A 12 38.95 -33.54 -24.12
CA SER A 12 38.92 -32.50 -25.15
C SER A 12 37.56 -32.29 -25.83
N LEU A 13 36.58 -33.18 -25.62
CA LEU A 13 35.23 -33.06 -26.16
C LEU A 13 34.21 -32.43 -25.21
N THR A 14 34.62 -32.13 -23.95
CA THR A 14 33.75 -31.46 -22.97
C THR A 14 34.03 -29.96 -22.80
N ALA A 15 35.00 -29.41 -23.48
CA ALA A 15 35.13 -27.98 -23.68
C ALA A 15 34.26 -27.50 -24.85
N ALA A 16 33.00 -27.92 -24.89
CA ALA A 16 31.98 -27.14 -25.58
C ALA A 16 31.93 -25.78 -24.87
N ALA A 17 32.69 -24.83 -25.41
CA ALA A 17 32.68 -23.49 -24.98
C ALA A 17 31.25 -23.01 -24.85
N VAL A 18 30.79 -22.82 -23.64
CA VAL A 18 29.60 -22.00 -23.37
C VAL A 18 29.97 -20.60 -23.86
N HIS A 19 29.82 -20.39 -25.16
CA HIS A 19 29.89 -19.05 -25.71
C HIS A 19 28.67 -18.35 -25.14
N ALA A 20 28.87 -17.63 -24.04
CA ALA A 20 27.89 -16.66 -23.62
C ALA A 20 27.61 -15.79 -24.85
N GLN A 21 26.37 -15.80 -25.34
CA GLN A 21 26.01 -15.00 -26.49
C GLN A 21 26.28 -13.55 -26.13
N GLN A 22 27.28 -12.94 -26.79
CA GLN A 22 27.60 -11.55 -26.59
C GLN A 22 26.43 -10.74 -27.16
N LEU A 23 25.69 -10.07 -26.29
CA LEU A 23 24.62 -9.16 -26.67
C LEU A 23 25.26 -7.83 -27.13
N HIS A 24 24.77 -7.31 -28.23
CA HIS A 24 25.11 -5.97 -28.67
C HIS A 24 24.03 -5.01 -28.18
N TYR A 25 24.41 -4.14 -27.26
CA TYR A 25 23.52 -3.11 -26.72
C TYR A 25 23.55 -1.85 -27.56
N PRO A 26 22.43 -1.16 -27.74
CA PRO A 26 22.38 0.15 -28.38
C PRO A 26 23.23 1.16 -27.64
N THR A 27 23.85 2.06 -28.38
CA THR A 27 24.62 3.17 -27.79
C THR A 27 23.64 4.22 -27.24
N PRO A 28 23.72 4.56 -25.93
CA PRO A 28 22.87 5.59 -25.37
C PRO A 28 23.23 6.98 -25.88
N PRO A 29 22.28 7.93 -25.93
CA PRO A 29 22.61 9.33 -26.15
C PRO A 29 23.51 9.87 -25.03
N THR A 30 24.52 10.64 -25.37
CA THR A 30 25.46 11.22 -24.42
C THR A 30 25.71 12.69 -24.72
N ASP A 31 26.13 13.44 -23.69
CA ASP A 31 26.63 14.80 -23.79
C ASP A 31 27.89 15.01 -22.90
N ASN A 32 28.30 16.28 -22.72
CA ASN A 32 29.47 16.62 -21.92
C ASN A 32 29.09 17.25 -20.57
N THR A 33 27.95 16.86 -19.99
CA THR A 33 27.51 17.36 -18.69
C THR A 33 28.53 17.03 -17.60
N ILE A 34 28.85 18.01 -16.78
CA ILE A 34 29.74 17.89 -15.63
C ILE A 34 29.09 18.59 -14.45
N ASP A 35 28.87 17.85 -13.38
CA ASP A 35 28.45 18.38 -12.09
C ASP A 35 29.65 18.67 -11.19
N GLU A 36 29.50 19.58 -10.25
CA GLU A 36 30.50 19.84 -9.22
C GLU A 36 29.95 19.61 -7.82
N TYR A 37 30.53 18.67 -7.10
CA TYR A 37 30.17 18.34 -5.72
C TYR A 37 31.33 18.62 -4.80
N PHE A 38 31.20 19.53 -3.85
CA PHE A 38 32.23 19.87 -2.88
C PHE A 38 33.60 20.21 -3.52
N GLY A 39 33.59 20.88 -4.68
CA GLY A 39 34.77 21.25 -5.43
C GLY A 39 35.35 20.14 -6.32
N VAL A 40 34.70 18.98 -6.38
CA VAL A 40 35.10 17.87 -7.26
C VAL A 40 34.17 17.83 -8.48
N LYS A 41 34.78 17.85 -9.68
CA LYS A 41 34.07 17.73 -10.93
C LYS A 41 33.76 16.26 -11.25
N VAL A 42 32.50 15.94 -11.47
CA VAL A 42 32.00 14.60 -11.82
C VAL A 42 31.34 14.67 -13.20
N SER A 43 31.87 13.89 -14.15
CA SER A 43 31.30 13.79 -15.48
C SER A 43 30.03 12.92 -15.44
N ASP A 44 28.96 13.41 -16.05
CA ASP A 44 27.71 12.65 -16.24
C ASP A 44 27.30 12.69 -17.73
N PRO A 45 27.95 11.88 -18.58
CA PRO A 45 27.66 11.88 -20.01
C PRO A 45 26.27 11.36 -20.35
N TYR A 46 25.59 10.69 -19.42
CA TYR A 46 24.27 10.08 -19.61
C TYR A 46 23.12 10.95 -19.12
N ARG A 47 23.38 12.19 -18.71
CA ARG A 47 22.35 13.15 -18.28
C ARG A 47 21.16 13.27 -19.24
N PRO A 48 21.34 13.18 -20.59
CA PRO A 48 20.20 13.22 -21.52
C PRO A 48 19.14 12.15 -21.29
N LEU A 49 19.51 11.00 -20.68
CA LEU A 49 18.58 9.90 -20.36
C LEU A 49 17.62 10.23 -19.22
N GLU A 50 17.91 11.24 -18.38
CA GLU A 50 16.99 11.69 -17.32
C GLU A 50 15.72 12.36 -17.90
N ASN A 51 15.79 12.84 -19.15
CA ASN A 51 14.61 13.34 -19.84
C ASN A 51 13.88 12.16 -20.50
N ASP A 52 12.95 11.52 -19.76
CA ASP A 52 12.13 10.40 -20.20
C ASP A 52 11.09 10.76 -21.28
N THR A 53 10.78 12.05 -21.44
CA THR A 53 9.86 12.56 -22.47
C THR A 53 10.57 12.87 -23.79
N SER A 54 11.90 12.77 -23.85
CA SER A 54 12.66 13.03 -25.08
C SER A 54 12.51 11.89 -26.09
N ALA A 55 12.42 12.25 -27.39
CA ALA A 55 12.35 11.28 -28.47
C ALA A 55 13.63 10.40 -28.55
N ALA A 56 14.78 10.94 -28.16
CA ALA A 56 16.05 10.22 -28.16
C ALA A 56 16.08 9.14 -27.07
N THR A 57 15.63 9.46 -25.86
CA THR A 57 15.51 8.48 -24.75
C THR A 57 14.51 7.39 -25.11
N ALA A 58 13.33 7.77 -25.64
CA ALA A 58 12.31 6.81 -26.07
C ALA A 58 12.84 5.83 -27.13
N ALA A 59 13.55 6.33 -28.15
CA ALA A 59 14.14 5.49 -29.19
C ALA A 59 15.22 4.55 -28.64
N TRP A 60 16.05 4.99 -27.70
CA TRP A 60 17.05 4.15 -27.06
C TRP A 60 16.39 3.06 -26.21
N VAL A 61 15.38 3.39 -25.41
CA VAL A 61 14.61 2.41 -24.62
C VAL A 61 13.94 1.36 -25.51
N GLU A 62 13.36 1.76 -26.65
CA GLU A 62 12.77 0.82 -27.62
C GLU A 62 13.84 -0.14 -28.18
N ALA A 63 15.00 0.38 -28.54
CA ALA A 63 16.11 -0.42 -29.04
C ALA A 63 16.67 -1.42 -28.01
N GLU A 64 16.81 -1.02 -26.73
CA GLU A 64 17.19 -1.89 -25.61
C GLU A 64 16.14 -2.99 -25.37
N ASN A 65 14.87 -2.63 -25.40
CA ASN A 65 13.77 -3.59 -25.28
C ASN A 65 13.76 -4.61 -26.44
N ALA A 66 14.14 -4.20 -27.66
CA ALA A 66 14.25 -5.11 -28.79
C ALA A 66 15.34 -6.17 -28.54
N VAL A 67 16.52 -5.77 -28.00
CA VAL A 67 17.60 -6.72 -27.62
C VAL A 67 17.10 -7.68 -26.54
N THR A 68 16.50 -7.18 -25.49
CA THR A 68 15.97 -7.95 -24.37
C THR A 68 14.90 -8.96 -24.83
N ASN A 69 13.94 -8.49 -25.61
CA ASN A 69 12.86 -9.34 -26.13
C ASN A 69 13.38 -10.43 -27.07
N ALA A 70 14.35 -10.10 -27.94
CA ALA A 70 14.99 -11.07 -28.81
C ALA A 70 15.74 -12.16 -28.03
N TYR A 71 16.39 -11.80 -26.92
CA TYR A 71 17.04 -12.75 -26.02
C TYR A 71 16.03 -13.64 -25.33
N LEU A 72 15.01 -13.05 -24.69
CA LEU A 72 13.96 -13.79 -23.97
C LEU A 72 13.16 -14.72 -24.88
N ALA A 73 12.93 -14.35 -26.14
CA ALA A 73 12.23 -15.18 -27.11
C ALA A 73 12.97 -16.48 -27.45
N LYS A 74 14.31 -16.52 -27.27
CA LYS A 74 15.13 -17.71 -27.51
C LYS A 74 15.12 -18.73 -26.38
N ILE A 75 14.54 -18.39 -25.21
CA ILE A 75 14.45 -19.30 -24.06
C ILE A 75 13.40 -20.39 -24.36
N PRO A 76 13.80 -21.65 -24.54
CA PRO A 76 12.89 -22.70 -25.06
C PRO A 76 11.69 -22.95 -24.14
N GLN A 77 11.88 -22.78 -22.84
CA GLN A 77 10.84 -23.06 -21.81
C GLN A 77 9.87 -21.90 -21.59
N ARG A 78 10.17 -20.69 -22.07
CA ARG A 78 9.40 -19.48 -21.80
C ARG A 78 7.92 -19.63 -22.13
N ALA A 79 7.61 -20.15 -23.34
CA ALA A 79 6.22 -20.35 -23.75
C ALA A 79 5.48 -21.38 -22.88
N LYS A 80 6.18 -22.47 -22.48
CA LYS A 80 5.63 -23.49 -21.57
C LYS A 80 5.32 -22.93 -20.20
N TYR A 81 6.25 -22.16 -19.60
CA TYR A 81 6.02 -21.52 -18.31
C TYR A 81 4.90 -20.47 -18.38
N LEU A 82 4.91 -19.60 -19.39
CA LEU A 82 3.84 -18.62 -19.59
C LEU A 82 2.46 -19.26 -19.68
N LYS A 83 2.34 -20.35 -20.49
CA LYS A 83 1.07 -21.11 -20.59
C LYS A 83 0.66 -21.68 -19.24
N ARG A 84 1.60 -22.25 -18.48
CA ARG A 84 1.31 -22.85 -17.16
C ARG A 84 0.93 -21.79 -16.14
N LEU A 85 1.66 -20.68 -16.07
CA LEU A 85 1.35 -19.58 -15.18
C LEU A 85 -0.06 -19.02 -15.44
N ARG A 86 -0.39 -18.77 -16.71
CA ARG A 86 -1.75 -18.32 -17.06
C ARG A 86 -2.83 -19.31 -16.60
N GLN A 87 -2.59 -20.61 -16.67
CA GLN A 87 -3.54 -21.62 -16.18
C GLN A 87 -3.71 -21.60 -14.67
N VAL A 88 -2.61 -21.44 -13.91
CA VAL A 88 -2.67 -21.50 -12.44
C VAL A 88 -3.17 -20.21 -11.81
N VAL A 89 -2.95 -19.05 -12.45
CA VAL A 89 -3.44 -17.76 -11.92
C VAL A 89 -4.85 -17.40 -12.38
N ASN A 90 -5.36 -18.10 -13.42
CA ASN A 90 -6.68 -17.84 -14.00
C ASN A 90 -7.80 -18.48 -13.17
N TYR A 91 -8.03 -17.91 -12.01
CA TYR A 91 -9.19 -18.22 -11.17
C TYR A 91 -9.75 -16.92 -10.61
N GLU A 92 -11.04 -16.89 -10.34
CA GLU A 92 -11.69 -15.73 -9.78
C GLU A 92 -11.17 -15.44 -8.36
N LYS A 93 -10.80 -14.21 -8.12
CA LYS A 93 -10.37 -13.68 -6.81
C LYS A 93 -11.43 -12.73 -6.28
N VAL A 94 -11.91 -13.00 -5.07
CA VAL A 94 -12.87 -12.16 -4.37
C VAL A 94 -12.23 -11.75 -3.05
N TYR A 95 -12.22 -10.46 -2.76
CA TYR A 95 -11.65 -9.90 -1.53
C TYR A 95 -12.70 -9.74 -0.45
N ALA A 96 -12.27 -9.42 0.76
CA ALA A 96 -13.19 -9.14 1.85
C ALA A 96 -14.11 -7.97 1.48
N PRO A 97 -15.44 -8.13 1.59
CA PRO A 97 -16.37 -7.04 1.36
C PRO A 97 -16.25 -6.01 2.49
N PHE A 98 -16.57 -4.76 2.19
CA PHE A 98 -16.64 -3.70 3.17
C PHE A 98 -17.87 -2.83 2.96
N LYS A 99 -18.33 -2.17 4.02
CA LYS A 99 -19.53 -1.34 4.00
C LYS A 99 -19.17 0.12 4.19
N LYS A 100 -19.73 0.99 3.37
CA LYS A 100 -19.63 2.45 3.49
C LYS A 100 -21.00 3.06 3.21
N ASN A 101 -21.47 3.88 4.16
CA ASN A 101 -22.73 4.64 4.03
C ASN A 101 -23.92 3.81 3.56
N GLY A 102 -24.08 2.64 4.19
CA GLY A 102 -25.21 1.73 3.91
C GLY A 102 -25.05 0.86 2.66
N LYS A 103 -24.02 1.08 1.84
CA LYS A 103 -23.73 0.27 0.66
C LYS A 103 -22.57 -0.68 0.92
N TRP A 104 -22.58 -1.82 0.24
CA TRP A 104 -21.52 -2.81 0.26
C TRP A 104 -20.62 -2.67 -0.96
N TYR A 105 -19.36 -2.89 -0.76
CA TYR A 105 -18.33 -2.87 -1.81
C TYR A 105 -17.49 -4.12 -1.74
N VAL A 106 -17.06 -4.62 -2.90
CA VAL A 106 -16.17 -5.78 -2.98
C VAL A 106 -15.23 -5.64 -4.19
N TYR A 107 -13.96 -5.91 -3.98
CA TYR A 107 -13.02 -6.06 -5.09
C TYR A 107 -13.10 -7.48 -5.65
N ARG A 108 -13.12 -7.58 -6.97
CA ARG A 108 -13.06 -8.86 -7.70
C ARG A 108 -12.11 -8.77 -8.88
N ASN A 109 -11.50 -9.91 -9.19
CA ASN A 109 -10.66 -10.09 -10.38
C ASN A 109 -11.04 -11.41 -11.04
N ASN A 110 -11.28 -11.41 -12.34
CA ASN A 110 -11.66 -12.62 -13.08
C ASN A 110 -10.52 -13.63 -13.25
N GLY A 111 -9.33 -13.31 -12.78
CA GLY A 111 -8.12 -14.13 -12.81
C GLY A 111 -7.00 -13.57 -13.66
N LEU A 112 -7.32 -12.90 -14.77
CA LEU A 112 -6.33 -12.37 -15.73
C LEU A 112 -6.38 -10.85 -15.93
N GLN A 113 -7.29 -10.15 -15.27
CA GLN A 113 -7.30 -8.69 -15.28
C GLN A 113 -6.05 -8.14 -14.59
N ASN A 114 -5.49 -7.04 -15.08
CA ASN A 114 -4.33 -6.39 -14.47
C ASN A 114 -4.62 -5.90 -13.06
N GLN A 115 -5.80 -5.32 -12.85
CA GLN A 115 -6.26 -4.81 -11.55
C GLN A 115 -7.64 -5.34 -11.21
N SER A 116 -7.93 -5.44 -9.92
CA SER A 116 -9.25 -5.84 -9.44
C SER A 116 -10.27 -4.71 -9.64
N VAL A 117 -11.47 -5.07 -10.01
CA VAL A 117 -12.60 -4.16 -10.20
C VAL A 117 -13.35 -4.00 -8.89
N LEU A 118 -13.71 -2.78 -8.54
CA LEU A 118 -14.55 -2.48 -7.39
C LEU A 118 -16.02 -2.51 -7.79
N TYR A 119 -16.78 -3.38 -7.13
CA TYR A 119 -18.21 -3.52 -7.31
C TYR A 119 -18.97 -2.94 -6.10
N GLN A 120 -20.15 -2.39 -6.35
CA GLN A 120 -21.09 -1.92 -5.35
C GLN A 120 -22.31 -2.84 -5.29
N MET A 121 -22.88 -3.03 -4.09
CA MET A 121 -24.10 -3.79 -3.81
C MET A 121 -24.96 -3.02 -2.80
N ASP A 122 -26.28 -3.18 -2.89
CA ASP A 122 -27.21 -2.61 -1.91
C ASP A 122 -27.21 -3.40 -0.59
N GLN A 123 -27.03 -4.72 -0.67
CA GLN A 123 -26.90 -5.64 0.46
C GLN A 123 -25.79 -6.67 0.18
N LEU A 124 -25.21 -7.21 1.23
CA LEU A 124 -24.19 -8.25 1.10
C LEU A 124 -24.75 -9.47 0.36
N GLY A 125 -24.02 -9.93 -0.68
CA GLY A 125 -24.45 -11.03 -1.54
C GLY A 125 -25.52 -10.66 -2.56
N GLY A 126 -25.91 -9.38 -2.64
CA GLY A 126 -26.88 -8.87 -3.62
C GLY A 126 -26.29 -8.66 -5.02
N GLU A 127 -27.09 -8.05 -5.89
CA GLU A 127 -26.70 -7.71 -7.25
C GLU A 127 -25.48 -6.78 -7.24
N GLN A 128 -24.45 -7.11 -8.04
CA GLN A 128 -23.19 -6.37 -8.12
C GLN A 128 -23.19 -5.47 -9.35
N ARG A 129 -22.87 -4.21 -9.13
CA ARG A 129 -22.69 -3.20 -10.20
C ARG A 129 -21.25 -2.71 -10.17
N VAL A 130 -20.61 -2.56 -11.33
CA VAL A 130 -19.27 -1.98 -11.43
C VAL A 130 -19.32 -0.55 -10.89
N PHE A 131 -18.51 -0.26 -9.89
CA PHE A 131 -18.38 1.06 -9.28
C PHE A 131 -17.10 1.79 -9.77
N LEU A 132 -15.97 1.07 -9.78
CA LEU A 132 -14.72 1.54 -10.38
C LEU A 132 -14.02 0.35 -11.06
N ASP A 133 -13.74 0.50 -12.36
CA ASP A 133 -12.89 -0.44 -13.10
C ASP A 133 -11.55 0.22 -13.44
N PRO A 134 -10.48 -0.07 -12.69
CA PRO A 134 -9.15 0.48 -12.97
C PRO A 134 -8.61 0.12 -14.35
N ASN A 135 -9.04 -1.02 -14.91
CA ASN A 135 -8.58 -1.49 -16.22
C ASN A 135 -9.09 -0.61 -17.38
N SER A 136 -10.11 0.21 -17.12
CA SER A 136 -10.66 1.15 -18.11
C SER A 136 -9.99 2.53 -18.11
N LEU A 137 -9.10 2.80 -17.15
CA LEU A 137 -8.48 4.12 -16.98
C LEU A 137 -7.35 4.40 -17.98
N SER A 138 -6.80 3.36 -18.62
CA SER A 138 -5.83 3.49 -19.70
C SER A 138 -5.95 2.33 -20.69
N THR A 139 -5.62 2.57 -21.96
CA THR A 139 -5.67 1.55 -23.01
C THR A 139 -4.47 0.60 -22.97
N ASP A 140 -3.35 1.06 -22.43
CA ASP A 140 -2.09 0.30 -22.31
C ASP A 140 -1.92 -0.41 -20.96
N GLY A 141 -2.85 -0.18 -20.01
CA GLY A 141 -2.83 -0.79 -18.67
C GLY A 141 -1.75 -0.24 -17.74
N THR A 142 -1.18 0.94 -18.03
CA THR A 142 -0.11 1.55 -17.22
C THR A 142 -0.61 2.42 -16.08
N VAL A 143 -1.93 2.73 -16.03
CA VAL A 143 -2.54 3.46 -14.91
C VAL A 143 -2.90 2.50 -13.80
N ALA A 144 -2.45 2.79 -12.59
CA ALA A 144 -2.77 2.03 -11.39
C ALA A 144 -3.55 2.86 -10.37
N VAL A 145 -4.63 2.30 -9.81
CA VAL A 145 -5.31 2.89 -8.64
C VAL A 145 -4.49 2.55 -7.40
N LYS A 146 -4.03 3.58 -6.70
CA LYS A 146 -3.18 3.48 -5.50
C LYS A 146 -4.00 3.38 -4.23
N SER A 147 -5.02 4.20 -4.12
CA SER A 147 -5.91 4.23 -2.96
C SER A 147 -7.29 4.74 -3.32
N ILE A 148 -8.23 4.51 -2.41
CA ILE A 148 -9.61 4.99 -2.48
C ILE A 148 -10.03 5.54 -1.11
N SER A 149 -10.92 6.52 -1.11
CA SER A 149 -11.56 7.01 0.11
C SER A 149 -12.97 7.52 -0.16
N PHE A 150 -13.83 7.43 0.86
CA PHE A 150 -15.19 7.94 0.82
C PHE A 150 -15.33 9.13 1.78
N SER A 151 -16.09 10.14 1.39
CA SER A 151 -16.49 11.19 2.33
C SER A 151 -17.35 10.59 3.46
N ASN A 152 -17.30 11.20 4.65
CA ASN A 152 -18.02 10.68 5.80
C ASN A 152 -19.55 10.70 5.62
N ASP A 153 -20.08 11.67 4.85
CA ASP A 153 -21.48 11.76 4.47
C ASP A 153 -21.88 10.80 3.33
N GLY A 154 -20.93 10.14 2.70
CA GLY A 154 -21.12 9.18 1.61
C GLY A 154 -21.48 9.78 0.25
N ARG A 155 -21.39 11.10 0.09
CA ARG A 155 -21.68 11.76 -1.20
C ARG A 155 -20.57 11.56 -2.21
N TYR A 156 -19.33 11.57 -1.75
CA TYR A 156 -18.16 11.60 -2.61
C TYR A 156 -17.26 10.40 -2.42
N PHE A 157 -16.60 10.02 -3.49
CA PHE A 157 -15.61 8.97 -3.57
C PHE A 157 -14.39 9.49 -4.31
N ALA A 158 -13.26 9.56 -3.61
CA ALA A 158 -11.99 9.89 -4.21
C ALA A 158 -11.18 8.63 -4.52
N TYR A 159 -10.47 8.62 -5.64
CA TYR A 159 -9.49 7.61 -5.97
C TYR A 159 -8.21 8.25 -6.48
N VAL A 160 -7.10 7.71 -6.01
CA VAL A 160 -5.76 8.17 -6.34
C VAL A 160 -5.18 7.25 -7.39
N ILE A 161 -4.62 7.80 -8.45
CA ILE A 161 -3.94 7.02 -9.49
C ILE A 161 -2.48 7.42 -9.63
N SER A 162 -1.67 6.49 -10.13
CA SER A 162 -0.36 6.81 -10.69
C SER A 162 -0.29 6.31 -12.14
N ARG A 163 0.53 6.98 -12.96
CA ARG A 163 0.72 6.65 -14.37
C ARG A 163 2.12 6.10 -14.60
N SER A 164 2.22 5.01 -15.35
CA SER A 164 3.48 4.41 -15.81
C SER A 164 4.50 4.13 -14.69
N GLY A 165 4.00 3.83 -13.47
CA GLY A 165 4.85 3.55 -12.31
C GLY A 165 5.49 4.76 -11.67
N SER A 166 5.12 5.99 -12.08
CA SER A 166 5.56 7.23 -11.45
C SER A 166 5.12 7.29 -9.98
N ASP A 167 5.90 7.97 -9.15
CA ASP A 167 5.49 8.37 -7.79
C ASP A 167 4.53 9.56 -7.80
N TRP A 168 4.42 10.28 -8.92
CA TRP A 168 3.42 11.32 -9.06
C TRP A 168 2.03 10.70 -9.09
N GLU A 169 1.14 11.29 -8.33
CA GLU A 169 -0.22 10.83 -8.11
C GLU A 169 -1.21 11.91 -8.55
N GLU A 170 -2.35 11.45 -9.02
CA GLU A 170 -3.49 12.30 -9.36
C GLU A 170 -4.70 11.85 -8.55
N ILE A 171 -5.50 12.78 -8.05
CA ILE A 171 -6.72 12.48 -7.31
C ILE A 171 -7.92 12.88 -8.15
N TYR A 172 -8.86 11.97 -8.30
CA TYR A 172 -10.14 12.15 -8.97
C TYR A 172 -11.28 11.92 -8.01
N VAL A 173 -12.39 12.63 -8.21
CA VAL A 173 -13.57 12.52 -7.36
C VAL A 173 -14.79 12.11 -8.17
N LYS A 174 -15.59 11.19 -7.62
CA LYS A 174 -16.90 10.79 -8.16
C LYS A 174 -18.00 11.12 -7.17
N ASP A 175 -19.15 11.50 -7.68
CA ASP A 175 -20.41 11.49 -6.92
C ASP A 175 -20.89 10.04 -6.79
N VAL A 176 -21.11 9.60 -5.56
CA VAL A 176 -21.42 8.18 -5.25
C VAL A 176 -22.82 7.79 -5.74
N ALA A 177 -23.79 8.71 -5.67
CA ALA A 177 -25.16 8.43 -6.04
C ALA A 177 -25.36 8.26 -7.54
N THR A 178 -24.68 9.11 -8.33
CA THR A 178 -24.78 9.11 -9.79
C THR A 178 -23.69 8.31 -10.49
N GLY A 179 -22.59 8.02 -9.77
CA GLY A 179 -21.38 7.41 -10.34
C GLY A 179 -20.60 8.33 -11.30
N LYS A 180 -21.00 9.60 -11.44
CA LYS A 180 -20.35 10.55 -12.35
C LYS A 180 -19.02 11.04 -11.78
N LEU A 181 -18.02 11.13 -12.64
CA LEU A 181 -16.77 11.84 -12.36
C LEU A 181 -17.09 13.34 -12.26
N LEU A 182 -16.54 14.00 -11.22
CA LEU A 182 -16.61 15.43 -11.03
C LEU A 182 -15.42 16.11 -11.77
N ASP A 183 -15.45 17.41 -11.83
CA ASP A 183 -14.37 18.22 -12.45
C ASP A 183 -13.16 18.37 -11.51
N ASP A 184 -13.30 17.95 -10.26
CA ASP A 184 -12.24 17.97 -9.25
C ASP A 184 -11.11 17.00 -9.65
N HIS A 185 -9.95 17.58 -9.96
CA HIS A 185 -8.76 16.87 -10.40
C HIS A 185 -7.52 17.49 -9.76
N ILE A 186 -6.85 16.74 -8.91
CA ILE A 186 -5.61 17.14 -8.25
C ILE A 186 -4.43 16.51 -8.97
N VAL A 187 -3.41 17.30 -9.22
CA VAL A 187 -2.12 16.88 -9.80
C VAL A 187 -0.96 17.23 -8.88
N TRP A 188 0.22 16.69 -9.15
CA TRP A 188 1.45 16.90 -8.37
C TRP A 188 1.33 16.44 -6.92
N ALA A 189 0.37 15.57 -6.66
CA ALA A 189 0.27 14.84 -5.40
C ALA A 189 1.35 13.75 -5.35
N LYS A 190 1.80 13.39 -4.15
CA LYS A 190 2.80 12.35 -3.96
C LYS A 190 2.73 11.80 -2.54
N PHE A 191 2.67 10.46 -2.41
CA PHE A 191 2.58 9.74 -1.13
C PHE A 191 1.39 10.22 -0.28
N THR A 192 0.21 10.26 -0.87
CA THR A 192 -0.99 10.86 -0.28
C THR A 192 -2.24 10.00 -0.41
N ASN A 193 -3.24 10.35 0.40
CA ASN A 193 -4.63 9.93 0.26
C ASN A 193 -5.53 11.17 0.33
N ALA A 194 -6.77 11.06 -0.09
CA ALA A 194 -7.78 12.08 0.20
C ALA A 194 -8.36 11.82 1.60
N THR A 195 -8.00 12.66 2.58
CA THR A 195 -8.51 12.61 3.95
C THR A 195 -9.67 13.56 4.10
N TRP A 196 -10.89 13.04 4.10
CA TRP A 196 -12.13 13.81 4.04
C TRP A 196 -12.44 14.57 5.32
N ARG A 197 -12.90 15.82 5.17
CA ARG A 197 -13.48 16.63 6.24
C ARG A 197 -14.50 17.62 5.66
N GLY A 198 -15.74 17.58 6.16
CA GLY A 198 -16.80 18.47 5.68
C GLY A 198 -17.01 18.39 4.17
N ASP A 199 -16.90 19.50 3.45
CA ASP A 199 -17.13 19.64 2.02
C ASP A 199 -15.88 19.46 1.13
N GLY A 200 -14.79 18.89 1.70
CA GLY A 200 -13.53 18.72 1.01
C GLY A 200 -12.62 17.64 1.62
N PHE A 201 -11.36 17.65 1.22
CA PHE A 201 -10.36 16.71 1.74
C PHE A 201 -8.97 17.33 1.82
N TYR A 202 -8.16 16.79 2.73
CA TYR A 202 -6.73 17.07 2.78
C TYR A 202 -5.96 16.11 1.89
N TYR A 203 -4.88 16.61 1.31
CA TYR A 203 -3.94 15.82 0.52
C TYR A 203 -2.54 16.43 0.59
N SER A 204 -1.51 15.62 0.29
CA SER A 204 -0.11 16.05 0.29
C SER A 204 0.41 16.17 -1.15
N ALA A 205 1.09 17.26 -1.44
CA ALA A 205 1.60 17.57 -2.77
C ALA A 205 2.90 18.38 -2.72
N TYR A 206 3.55 18.47 -3.87
CA TYR A 206 4.68 19.36 -4.10
C TYR A 206 4.30 20.45 -5.11
N ASP A 207 5.16 21.45 -5.23
CA ASP A 207 5.06 22.38 -6.36
C ASP A 207 5.29 21.64 -7.68
N ALA A 208 4.64 22.12 -8.74
CA ALA A 208 4.82 21.54 -10.06
C ALA A 208 6.31 21.59 -10.47
N PRO A 209 6.90 20.46 -10.89
CA PRO A 209 8.27 20.47 -11.39
C PRO A 209 8.39 21.27 -12.70
N GLU A 210 9.60 21.66 -13.05
CA GLU A 210 9.87 22.22 -14.39
C GLU A 210 9.57 21.18 -15.47
N LYS A 211 9.03 21.63 -16.58
CA LYS A 211 8.67 20.75 -17.69
C LYS A 211 9.91 20.00 -18.22
N GLY A 212 9.81 18.66 -18.27
CA GLY A 212 10.87 17.75 -18.70
C GLY A 212 11.77 17.30 -17.56
N LEU A 213 11.51 17.74 -16.32
CA LEU A 213 12.22 17.30 -15.11
C LEU A 213 11.28 16.60 -14.11
N GLU A 214 10.12 16.14 -14.57
CA GLU A 214 9.07 15.58 -13.74
C GLU A 214 9.56 14.34 -12.92
N THR A 215 10.49 13.57 -13.48
CA THR A 215 11.03 12.35 -12.84
C THR A 215 12.43 12.53 -12.25
N SER A 216 13.14 13.60 -12.60
CA SER A 216 14.52 13.85 -12.17
C SER A 216 14.68 15.03 -11.19
N ALA A 217 13.68 15.95 -11.15
CA ALA A 217 13.71 17.08 -10.23
C ALA A 217 13.67 16.61 -8.77
N LYS A 218 14.47 17.30 -7.93
CA LYS A 218 14.44 17.10 -6.48
C LYS A 218 13.11 17.61 -5.92
N ASN A 219 12.42 16.75 -5.17
CA ASN A 219 11.21 17.14 -4.46
C ASN A 219 11.57 17.61 -3.05
N GLU A 220 11.25 18.85 -2.75
CA GLU A 220 11.51 19.49 -1.46
C GLU A 220 10.26 20.19 -0.94
N VAL A 221 10.13 20.24 0.37
CA VAL A 221 9.03 20.93 1.09
C VAL A 221 7.66 20.42 0.64
N GLN A 222 7.38 19.16 0.95
CA GLN A 222 6.01 18.64 0.77
C GLN A 222 5.03 19.48 1.58
N LYS A 223 3.88 19.75 1.01
CA LYS A 223 2.83 20.61 1.56
C LYS A 223 1.57 19.79 1.74
N VAL A 224 0.80 20.07 2.79
CA VAL A 224 -0.57 19.58 2.97
C VAL A 224 -1.53 20.68 2.56
N TYR A 225 -2.43 20.38 1.64
CA TYR A 225 -3.48 21.28 1.18
C TYR A 225 -4.85 20.77 1.60
N TYR A 226 -5.81 21.69 1.68
CA TYR A 226 -7.23 21.40 1.76
C TYR A 226 -7.90 21.78 0.44
N HIS A 227 -8.48 20.79 -0.24
CA HIS A 227 -9.26 20.97 -1.45
C HIS A 227 -10.75 20.96 -1.12
N ARG A 228 -11.48 21.95 -1.61
CA ARG A 228 -12.93 22.05 -1.50
C ARG A 228 -13.58 21.52 -2.76
N ILE A 229 -14.55 20.60 -2.63
CA ILE A 229 -15.24 20.02 -3.78
C ILE A 229 -15.93 21.11 -4.62
N GLY A 230 -15.71 21.04 -5.94
CA GLY A 230 -16.26 21.97 -6.94
C GLY A 230 -15.45 23.25 -7.12
N THR A 231 -14.23 23.34 -6.56
CA THR A 231 -13.31 24.45 -6.81
C THR A 231 -12.08 23.95 -7.60
N PRO A 232 -11.41 24.85 -8.36
CA PRO A 232 -10.16 24.46 -9.02
C PRO A 232 -9.03 24.26 -7.99
N GLN A 233 -8.06 23.39 -8.27
CA GLN A 233 -6.89 23.15 -7.41
C GLN A 233 -6.09 24.41 -7.08
N SER A 234 -6.11 25.43 -7.96
CA SER A 234 -5.45 26.71 -7.71
C SER A 234 -6.00 27.47 -6.48
N ASP A 235 -7.21 27.16 -6.06
CA ASP A 235 -7.90 27.80 -4.93
C ASP A 235 -7.69 27.02 -3.63
N ASP A 236 -6.92 25.92 -3.67
CA ASP A 236 -6.67 25.07 -2.52
C ASP A 236 -5.90 25.80 -1.43
N VAL A 237 -6.35 25.59 -0.20
CA VAL A 237 -5.78 26.27 0.96
C VAL A 237 -4.58 25.49 1.49
N LEU A 238 -3.42 26.14 1.53
CA LEU A 238 -2.25 25.59 2.22
C LEU A 238 -2.57 25.40 3.71
N PHE A 239 -2.55 24.16 4.16
CA PHE A 239 -2.89 23.81 5.52
C PHE A 239 -1.64 23.63 6.41
N TYR A 240 -0.60 22.96 5.88
CA TYR A 240 0.64 22.72 6.60
C TYR A 240 1.84 22.60 5.66
N GLN A 241 2.97 23.13 6.11
CA GLN A 241 4.31 22.90 5.52
C GLN A 241 5.39 23.14 6.58
N ASN A 242 6.57 22.56 6.35
CA ASN A 242 7.74 22.82 7.19
C ASN A 242 9.00 23.02 6.34
N PRO A 243 9.29 24.24 5.86
CA PRO A 243 10.48 24.52 5.04
C PRO A 243 11.81 24.25 5.77
N ALA A 244 11.83 24.22 7.11
CA ALA A 244 13.02 23.88 7.88
C ALA A 244 13.40 22.38 7.79
N GLN A 245 12.47 21.54 7.31
CA GLN A 245 12.66 20.10 7.12
C GLN A 245 12.23 19.70 5.69
N PRO A 246 12.96 20.15 4.65
CA PRO A 246 12.50 20.10 3.27
C PRO A 246 12.33 18.67 2.71
N LEU A 247 12.98 17.67 3.32
CA LEU A 247 12.95 16.27 2.88
C LEU A 247 11.96 15.40 3.66
N ARG A 248 11.05 16.02 4.44
CA ARG A 248 10.02 15.31 5.18
C ARG A 248 8.75 15.13 4.36
N PHE A 249 8.05 14.03 4.64
CA PHE A 249 6.74 13.69 4.10
C PHE A 249 5.68 13.85 5.20
N TYR A 250 4.53 14.35 4.82
CA TYR A 250 3.44 14.61 5.74
C TYR A 250 2.20 13.83 5.33
N GLY A 251 1.58 13.14 6.30
CA GLY A 251 0.28 12.52 6.17
C GLY A 251 -0.66 13.05 7.24
N VAL A 252 -1.92 13.24 6.91
CA VAL A 252 -2.95 13.63 7.87
C VAL A 252 -4.05 12.57 7.94
N GLY A 253 -4.61 12.41 9.14
CA GLY A 253 -5.78 11.59 9.38
C GLY A 253 -6.70 12.23 10.40
N LEU A 254 -7.95 11.80 10.39
CA LEU A 254 -9.02 12.33 11.24
C LEU A 254 -9.70 11.17 11.97
N ASN A 255 -10.24 11.47 13.17
CA ASN A 255 -11.21 10.57 13.78
C ASN A 255 -12.54 10.63 13.02
N ASP A 256 -13.39 9.65 13.27
CA ASP A 256 -14.71 9.50 12.64
C ASP A 256 -15.65 10.69 12.88
N GLU A 257 -15.45 11.44 13.97
CA GLU A 257 -16.22 12.61 14.33
C GLU A 257 -15.66 13.92 13.73
N GLU A 258 -14.54 13.86 12.99
CA GLU A 258 -13.84 15.01 12.39
C GLU A 258 -13.43 16.10 13.42
N THR A 259 -13.25 15.69 14.67
CA THR A 259 -12.94 16.57 15.80
C THR A 259 -11.48 16.56 16.19
N LEU A 260 -10.77 15.47 15.89
CA LEU A 260 -9.34 15.32 16.13
C LEU A 260 -8.62 15.02 14.82
N MET A 261 -7.49 15.67 14.64
CA MET A 261 -6.60 15.42 13.50
C MET A 261 -5.23 15.01 14.00
N PHE A 262 -4.64 14.00 13.39
CA PHE A 262 -3.22 13.72 13.55
C PHE A 262 -2.45 14.09 12.28
N LEU A 263 -1.18 14.44 12.46
CA LEU A 263 -0.19 14.64 11.41
C LEU A 263 0.97 13.68 11.68
N THR A 264 1.36 12.93 10.69
CA THR A 264 2.61 12.14 10.69
C THR A 264 3.66 12.87 9.87
N GLU A 265 4.88 12.96 10.41
CA GLU A 265 6.05 13.49 9.72
C GLU A 265 7.07 12.37 9.60
N SER A 266 7.36 11.93 8.39
CA SER A 266 8.31 10.88 8.05
C SER A 266 9.41 11.37 7.13
N GLY A 267 10.46 10.58 6.96
CA GLY A 267 11.58 10.90 6.08
C GLY A 267 12.43 9.67 5.83
N MET A 268 13.75 9.86 5.74
CA MET A 268 14.73 8.77 5.60
C MET A 268 15.03 8.05 6.92
N ASP A 269 14.40 8.48 8.02
CA ASP A 269 14.52 7.85 9.34
C ASP A 269 13.79 6.50 9.38
N GLN A 270 14.03 5.72 10.44
CA GLN A 270 13.38 4.41 10.62
C GLN A 270 11.93 4.50 11.12
N GLY A 271 11.50 5.68 11.51
CA GLY A 271 10.16 5.94 12.04
C GLY A 271 9.64 7.31 11.62
N TYR A 272 8.74 7.87 12.42
CA TYR A 272 8.15 9.16 12.16
C TYR A 272 7.69 9.85 13.44
N ASN A 273 7.57 11.18 13.36
CA ASN A 273 6.95 11.99 14.40
C ASN A 273 5.43 11.95 14.26
N LEU A 274 4.77 12.04 15.40
CA LEU A 274 3.31 12.13 15.49
C LEU A 274 2.94 13.44 16.18
N TYR A 275 1.97 14.14 15.59
CA TYR A 275 1.38 15.37 16.10
C TYR A 275 -0.13 15.20 16.18
N VAL A 276 -0.78 15.88 17.11
CA VAL A 276 -2.24 15.94 17.24
C VAL A 276 -2.72 17.37 17.26
N ARG A 277 -3.90 17.61 16.71
CA ARG A 277 -4.62 18.88 16.74
C ARG A 277 -6.07 18.64 17.11
N ASP A 278 -6.55 19.35 18.14
CA ASP A 278 -7.96 19.34 18.52
C ASP A 278 -8.72 20.40 17.72
N LEU A 279 -9.52 19.96 16.78
CA LEU A 279 -10.29 20.81 15.86
C LEU A 279 -11.55 21.42 16.49
N ARG A 280 -11.89 21.03 17.73
CA ARG A 280 -12.98 21.64 18.52
C ARG A 280 -12.56 22.99 19.10
N VAL A 281 -11.26 23.19 19.22
CA VAL A 281 -10.68 24.44 19.72
C VAL A 281 -10.32 25.32 18.53
N ALA A 282 -10.91 26.51 18.46
CA ALA A 282 -10.61 27.49 17.43
C ALA A 282 -9.11 27.83 17.46
N ASP A 283 -8.50 27.95 16.27
CA ASP A 283 -7.08 28.30 16.08
C ASP A 283 -6.09 27.37 16.79
N SER A 284 -6.51 26.16 17.21
CA SER A 284 -5.61 25.17 17.79
C SER A 284 -4.45 24.87 16.83
N GLN A 285 -3.28 24.59 17.39
CA GLN A 285 -2.09 24.21 16.64
C GLN A 285 -1.80 22.72 16.82
N PHE A 286 -0.98 22.15 15.93
CA PHE A 286 -0.45 20.82 16.13
C PHE A 286 0.46 20.78 17.36
N ILE A 287 0.22 19.81 18.22
CA ILE A 287 1.06 19.51 19.40
C ILE A 287 1.84 18.24 19.08
N GLN A 288 3.16 18.31 19.16
CA GLN A 288 4.01 17.16 18.97
C GLN A 288 3.82 16.17 20.12
N MET A 289 3.51 14.92 19.79
CA MET A 289 3.29 13.83 20.75
C MET A 289 4.56 13.05 21.06
N THR A 290 5.48 12.97 20.10
CA THR A 290 6.69 12.13 20.12
C THR A 290 7.97 12.97 20.22
N ALA A 291 9.04 12.37 20.73
CA ALA A 291 10.30 13.06 20.92
C ALA A 291 11.11 13.24 19.63
N ASP A 292 11.09 12.19 18.77
CA ASP A 292 11.83 12.15 17.52
C ASP A 292 11.23 11.09 16.56
N ALA A 293 11.77 11.01 15.35
CA ALA A 293 11.36 10.07 14.31
C ALA A 293 12.16 8.75 14.30
N SER A 294 12.80 8.36 15.41
CA SER A 294 13.60 7.14 15.49
C SER A 294 12.75 5.87 15.67
N LYS A 295 11.47 6.02 15.99
CA LYS A 295 10.52 4.93 16.29
C LYS A 295 9.25 5.09 15.46
N THR A 296 8.50 3.99 15.35
CA THR A 296 7.19 3.97 14.73
C THR A 296 6.11 4.35 15.75
N TYR A 297 5.21 5.24 15.36
CA TYR A 297 4.08 5.70 16.16
C TYR A 297 2.83 5.78 15.27
N SER A 298 2.15 4.65 15.10
CA SER A 298 0.96 4.55 14.23
C SER A 298 -0.33 4.79 15.03
N PRO A 299 -1.06 5.88 14.80
CA PRO A 299 -2.41 6.02 15.29
C PRO A 299 -3.28 4.94 14.63
N VAL A 300 -3.89 4.07 15.44
CA VAL A 300 -4.72 2.96 14.94
C VAL A 300 -6.21 3.21 15.15
N GLU A 301 -6.58 3.99 16.17
CA GLU A 301 -7.96 4.41 16.42
C GLU A 301 -7.98 5.66 17.29
N MET A 302 -9.03 6.47 17.14
CA MET A 302 -9.30 7.63 18.01
C MET A 302 -10.75 7.55 18.52
N ILE A 303 -10.91 7.47 19.83
CA ILE A 303 -12.22 7.33 20.48
C ILE A 303 -12.38 8.43 21.52
N GLY A 304 -13.29 9.37 21.29
CA GLY A 304 -13.43 10.56 22.15
C GLY A 304 -12.13 11.34 22.21
N ASP A 305 -11.57 11.52 23.40
CA ASP A 305 -10.28 12.20 23.63
C ASP A 305 -9.06 11.23 23.63
N SER A 306 -9.28 9.94 23.37
CA SER A 306 -8.24 8.92 23.42
C SER A 306 -7.70 8.64 22.03
N ILE A 307 -6.37 8.59 21.90
CA ILE A 307 -5.65 8.20 20.69
C ILE A 307 -4.91 6.90 21.00
N TYR A 308 -5.28 5.82 20.32
CA TYR A 308 -4.61 4.52 20.42
C TYR A 308 -3.46 4.46 19.43
N ILE A 309 -2.28 4.07 19.90
CA ILE A 309 -1.03 4.18 19.16
C ILE A 309 -0.29 2.84 19.21
N LEU A 310 -0.07 2.24 18.05
CA LEU A 310 0.82 1.11 17.88
C LEU A 310 2.26 1.62 17.78
N THR A 311 3.16 1.15 18.66
CA THR A 311 4.53 1.65 18.68
C THR A 311 5.56 0.60 19.09
N ASN A 312 6.79 0.74 18.52
CA ASN A 312 7.95 -0.01 18.94
C ASN A 312 8.84 0.73 19.96
N GLN A 313 8.37 1.87 20.49
CA GLN A 313 9.07 2.61 21.53
C GLN A 313 9.17 1.79 22.82
N GLY A 314 10.39 1.41 23.21
CA GLY A 314 10.65 0.54 24.36
C GLY A 314 10.07 -0.87 24.27
N ALA A 315 9.63 -1.31 23.07
CA ALA A 315 9.00 -2.59 22.78
C ALA A 315 9.30 -3.00 21.33
N PRO A 316 10.47 -3.62 21.04
CA PRO A 316 10.88 -3.97 19.67
C PRO A 316 9.87 -4.77 18.87
N ARG A 317 9.01 -5.56 19.53
CA ARG A 317 7.93 -6.33 18.90
C ARG A 317 6.59 -5.61 18.95
N TYR A 318 6.60 -4.31 19.19
CA TYR A 318 5.46 -3.42 19.31
C TYR A 318 4.55 -3.67 20.51
N ARG A 319 3.89 -2.63 20.90
CA ARG A 319 2.85 -2.58 21.94
C ARG A 319 1.77 -1.56 21.57
N LEU A 320 0.61 -1.69 22.19
CA LEU A 320 -0.49 -0.74 22.05
C LEU A 320 -0.49 0.21 23.24
N MET A 321 -0.38 1.50 22.96
CA MET A 321 -0.47 2.60 23.93
C MET A 321 -1.74 3.40 23.71
N VAL A 322 -2.17 4.15 24.70
CA VAL A 322 -3.21 5.17 24.58
C VAL A 322 -2.72 6.49 25.15
N ALA A 323 -3.02 7.58 24.44
CA ALA A 323 -2.77 8.96 24.83
C ALA A 323 -4.08 9.73 24.96
N ASP A 324 -4.16 10.67 25.91
CA ASP A 324 -5.24 11.64 26.00
C ASP A 324 -4.85 12.90 25.20
N VAL A 325 -5.72 13.36 24.29
CA VAL A 325 -5.46 14.56 23.45
C VAL A 325 -5.19 15.82 24.28
N ARG A 326 -5.69 15.89 25.50
CA ARG A 326 -5.46 17.01 26.44
C ARG A 326 -4.07 16.97 27.09
N LYS A 327 -3.42 15.80 27.09
CA LYS A 327 -2.06 15.55 27.60
C LYS A 327 -1.33 14.60 26.64
N PRO A 328 -1.04 15.08 25.40
CA PRO A 328 -0.61 14.19 24.33
C PRO A 328 0.86 13.75 24.44
N GLY A 329 1.64 14.33 25.37
CA GLY A 329 3.06 14.01 25.54
C GLY A 329 3.30 12.54 25.96
N MET A 330 4.38 11.94 25.48
CA MET A 330 4.71 10.52 25.69
C MET A 330 4.78 10.10 27.17
N THR A 331 5.11 11.01 28.07
CA THR A 331 5.17 10.74 29.53
C THR A 331 3.80 10.43 30.15
N ASP A 332 2.74 10.86 29.48
CA ASP A 332 1.36 10.66 29.92
C ASP A 332 0.65 9.50 29.20
N TRP A 333 1.36 8.78 28.31
CA TRP A 333 0.80 7.64 27.62
C TRP A 333 0.67 6.44 28.56
N HIS A 334 -0.40 5.68 28.40
CA HIS A 334 -0.66 4.46 29.15
C HIS A 334 -0.58 3.22 28.24
N GLU A 335 0.01 2.14 28.74
CA GLU A 335 0.05 0.87 28.05
C GLU A 335 -1.32 0.20 28.12
N VAL A 336 -1.87 -0.17 26.96
CA VAL A 336 -3.12 -0.95 26.84
C VAL A 336 -2.79 -2.43 26.68
N VAL A 337 -1.90 -2.78 25.77
CA VAL A 337 -1.39 -4.14 25.61
C VAL A 337 0.12 -4.08 25.44
N GLY A 338 0.84 -4.68 26.36
CA GLY A 338 2.30 -4.73 26.33
C GLY A 338 2.86 -5.66 25.26
N GLU A 339 4.18 -5.58 25.07
CA GLU A 339 4.93 -6.43 24.13
C GLU A 339 4.69 -7.91 24.43
N GLN A 340 4.51 -8.71 23.39
CA GLN A 340 4.30 -10.16 23.44
C GLN A 340 5.44 -10.90 22.72
N ASP A 341 5.39 -12.23 22.68
CA ASP A 341 6.34 -13.09 21.99
C ASP A 341 6.33 -12.88 20.46
N GLY A 342 5.15 -12.63 19.87
CA GLY A 342 4.98 -12.27 18.47
C GLY A 342 5.12 -10.78 18.25
N VAL A 343 5.45 -10.37 17.01
CA VAL A 343 5.46 -8.97 16.60
C VAL A 343 4.02 -8.51 16.36
N LEU A 344 3.53 -7.55 17.13
CA LEU A 344 2.20 -6.97 16.93
C LEU A 344 2.15 -6.21 15.60
N GLN A 345 1.33 -6.71 14.69
CA GLN A 345 1.26 -6.19 13.30
C GLN A 345 0.11 -5.20 13.12
N ASP A 346 -1.04 -5.49 13.74
CA ASP A 346 -2.25 -4.70 13.53
C ASP A 346 -3.20 -4.78 14.71
N VAL A 347 -4.02 -3.74 14.87
CA VAL A 347 -5.06 -3.62 15.89
C VAL A 347 -6.33 -3.13 15.22
N LEU A 348 -7.35 -3.96 15.17
CA LEU A 348 -8.66 -3.64 14.60
C LEU A 348 -9.70 -3.46 15.71
N PHE A 349 -10.24 -2.27 15.85
CA PHE A 349 -11.32 -1.97 16.80
C PHE A 349 -12.68 -2.41 16.25
N LEU A 350 -13.48 -3.04 17.12
CA LEU A 350 -14.78 -3.60 16.81
C LEU A 350 -15.86 -3.03 17.77
N PRO A 351 -17.16 -3.23 17.48
CA PRO A 351 -18.23 -2.90 18.41
C PRO A 351 -18.09 -3.60 19.77
N ALA A 352 -18.88 -3.12 20.74
CA ALA A 352 -18.94 -3.66 22.09
C ALA A 352 -17.58 -3.67 22.81
N ASP A 353 -16.81 -2.61 22.63
CA ASP A 353 -15.52 -2.39 23.30
C ASP A 353 -14.54 -3.56 23.12
N ARG A 354 -14.46 -4.08 21.91
CA ARG A 354 -13.57 -5.17 21.52
C ARG A 354 -12.53 -4.73 20.51
N MET A 355 -11.43 -5.43 20.45
CA MET A 355 -10.41 -5.27 19.42
C MET A 355 -9.77 -6.61 19.06
N ILE A 356 -9.37 -6.76 17.81
CA ILE A 356 -8.56 -7.87 17.33
C ILE A 356 -7.12 -7.40 17.25
N LEU A 357 -6.22 -8.13 17.90
CA LEU A 357 -4.78 -7.95 17.76
C LEU A 357 -4.21 -9.11 16.95
N THR A 358 -3.47 -8.78 15.89
CA THR A 358 -2.77 -9.75 15.06
C THR A 358 -1.28 -9.67 15.30
N TYR A 359 -0.67 -10.83 15.55
CA TYR A 359 0.76 -10.96 15.76
C TYR A 359 1.37 -11.80 14.64
N SER A 360 2.58 -11.44 14.22
CA SER A 360 3.43 -12.29 13.42
C SER A 360 4.37 -13.07 14.34
N LYS A 361 4.24 -14.39 14.33
CA LYS A 361 5.13 -15.29 15.05
C LYS A 361 5.53 -16.44 14.12
N ASP A 362 6.83 -16.65 13.98
CA ASP A 362 7.39 -17.70 13.10
C ASP A 362 6.80 -17.64 11.66
N ASN A 363 6.70 -16.42 11.11
CA ASN A 363 6.09 -16.11 9.79
C ASN A 363 4.61 -16.53 9.64
N CYS A 364 3.91 -16.80 10.72
CA CYS A 364 2.47 -17.08 10.74
C CYS A 364 1.73 -16.02 11.54
N THR A 365 0.45 -15.82 11.20
CA THR A 365 -0.42 -14.94 11.97
C THR A 365 -0.99 -15.70 13.16
N GLU A 366 -0.89 -15.09 14.35
CA GLU A 366 -1.72 -15.39 15.50
C GLU A 366 -2.70 -14.24 15.70
N ALA A 367 -3.98 -14.54 15.92
CA ALA A 367 -5.01 -13.54 16.12
C ALA A 367 -5.73 -13.74 17.46
N TRP A 368 -5.96 -12.64 18.16
CA TRP A 368 -6.55 -12.66 19.49
C TRP A 368 -7.61 -11.58 19.63
N LEU A 369 -8.71 -11.93 20.29
CA LEU A 369 -9.75 -10.97 20.69
C LEU A 369 -9.39 -10.41 22.07
N TYR A 370 -9.46 -9.09 22.19
CA TYR A 370 -9.22 -8.33 23.44
C TYR A 370 -10.38 -7.40 23.74
N SER A 371 -10.54 -7.01 25.00
CA SER A 371 -11.28 -5.80 25.35
C SER A 371 -10.46 -4.55 25.02
N VAL A 372 -11.10 -3.40 24.82
CA VAL A 372 -10.40 -2.09 24.64
C VAL A 372 -9.59 -1.69 25.89
N LYS A 373 -9.78 -2.36 27.01
CA LYS A 373 -8.98 -2.19 28.26
C LYS A 373 -7.72 -3.02 28.27
N GLY A 374 -7.46 -3.82 27.23
CA GLY A 374 -6.27 -4.68 27.11
C GLY A 374 -6.41 -6.06 27.71
N GLU A 375 -7.61 -6.48 28.13
CA GLU A 375 -7.85 -7.82 28.64
C GLU A 375 -7.96 -8.82 27.47
N ARG A 376 -7.16 -9.88 27.48
CA ARG A 376 -7.24 -10.96 26.48
C ARG A 376 -8.50 -11.79 26.71
N LEU A 377 -9.39 -11.85 25.73
CA LEU A 377 -10.67 -12.56 25.82
C LEU A 377 -10.59 -13.99 25.26
N SER A 378 -10.14 -14.14 24.01
CA SER A 378 -10.04 -15.45 23.36
C SER A 378 -9.04 -15.45 22.21
N ARG A 379 -8.56 -16.63 21.83
CA ARG A 379 -7.84 -16.83 20.58
C ARG A 379 -8.85 -16.92 19.42
N ILE A 380 -8.49 -16.37 18.27
CA ILE A 380 -9.23 -16.56 17.03
C ILE A 380 -8.55 -17.71 16.28
N GLU A 381 -9.29 -18.80 16.09
CA GLU A 381 -8.76 -19.98 15.41
C GLU A 381 -8.65 -19.71 13.90
N LEU A 382 -7.46 -19.91 13.35
CA LEU A 382 -7.18 -19.83 11.93
C LEU A 382 -7.12 -21.24 11.33
N PRO A 383 -7.37 -21.42 10.01
CA PRO A 383 -7.50 -22.75 9.41
C PRO A 383 -6.27 -23.64 9.53
N THR A 384 -5.07 -23.07 9.44
CA THR A 384 -3.77 -23.74 9.57
C THR A 384 -2.66 -22.68 9.73
N PHE A 385 -1.40 -23.06 9.62
CA PHE A 385 -0.27 -22.13 9.53
C PHE A 385 -0.40 -21.29 8.25
N GLY A 386 -0.34 -19.95 8.38
CA GLY A 386 -0.49 -19.05 7.27
C GLY A 386 -0.62 -17.60 7.72
N SER A 387 -1.04 -16.76 6.80
CA SER A 387 -1.23 -15.32 7.03
C SER A 387 -2.71 -14.96 7.01
N ALA A 388 -3.13 -14.15 7.98
CA ALA A 388 -4.47 -13.59 8.04
C ALA A 388 -4.41 -12.06 8.15
N SER A 389 -5.38 -11.38 7.53
CA SER A 389 -5.59 -9.94 7.66
C SER A 389 -7.06 -9.66 7.91
N PHE A 390 -7.36 -8.92 8.97
CA PHE A 390 -8.71 -8.62 9.42
C PHE A 390 -9.18 -7.28 8.89
N SER A 391 -10.48 -7.16 8.64
CA SER A 391 -11.15 -5.93 8.23
C SER A 391 -12.52 -5.82 8.90
N GLY A 392 -12.84 -4.62 9.34
CA GLY A 392 -14.07 -4.31 10.07
C GLY A 392 -14.05 -2.86 10.52
N SER A 393 -14.94 -2.50 11.41
CA SER A 393 -15.02 -1.16 11.97
C SER A 393 -15.69 -1.20 13.34
N ARG A 394 -15.33 -0.29 14.23
CA ARG A 394 -16.00 -0.05 15.51
C ARG A 394 -17.49 0.26 15.37
N LYS A 395 -17.92 0.78 14.21
CA LYS A 395 -19.29 1.19 13.93
C LYS A 395 -20.14 0.13 13.20
N GLN A 396 -19.59 -1.05 12.92
CA GLN A 396 -20.27 -2.09 12.12
C GLN A 396 -20.01 -3.47 12.72
N ASP A 397 -21.07 -4.30 12.79
CA ASP A 397 -20.97 -5.64 13.36
C ASP A 397 -20.22 -6.63 12.45
N GLU A 398 -20.15 -6.32 11.15
CA GLU A 398 -19.53 -7.20 10.17
C GLU A 398 -18.00 -7.09 10.26
N CYS A 399 -17.38 -8.21 10.54
CA CYS A 399 -15.92 -8.37 10.52
C CYS A 399 -15.55 -9.53 9.59
N PHE A 400 -14.55 -9.31 8.76
CA PHE A 400 -14.03 -10.31 7.84
C PHE A 400 -12.54 -10.49 8.04
N PHE A 401 -12.01 -11.64 7.63
CA PHE A 401 -10.58 -11.78 7.42
C PHE A 401 -10.27 -12.58 6.17
N SER A 402 -9.20 -12.22 5.51
CA SER A 402 -8.57 -13.04 4.47
C SER A 402 -7.57 -13.99 5.13
N PHE A 403 -7.53 -15.22 4.69
CA PHE A 403 -6.52 -16.19 5.10
C PHE A 403 -5.87 -16.82 3.89
N THR A 404 -4.55 -16.98 3.91
CA THR A 404 -3.78 -17.67 2.88
C THR A 404 -2.65 -18.48 3.47
N SER A 405 -2.30 -19.60 2.82
CA SER A 405 -1.12 -20.40 3.16
C SER A 405 -0.52 -21.01 1.89
N TYR A 406 0.55 -21.80 2.04
CA TYR A 406 1.13 -22.52 0.90
C TYR A 406 0.18 -23.56 0.28
N THR A 407 -0.78 -24.07 1.06
CA THR A 407 -1.75 -25.09 0.64
C THR A 407 -3.19 -24.58 0.58
N VAL A 408 -3.44 -23.34 1.05
CA VAL A 408 -4.78 -22.72 1.06
C VAL A 408 -4.72 -21.43 0.25
N PRO A 409 -5.41 -21.35 -0.92
CA PRO A 409 -5.53 -20.08 -1.65
C PRO A 409 -6.32 -19.09 -0.81
N THR A 410 -6.10 -17.79 -1.07
CA THR A 410 -6.75 -16.71 -0.30
C THR A 410 -8.25 -16.93 -0.19
N THR A 411 -8.70 -17.24 1.00
CA THR A 411 -10.10 -17.51 1.36
C THR A 411 -10.58 -16.42 2.29
N ILE A 412 -11.79 -15.92 2.08
CA ILE A 412 -12.42 -14.90 2.93
C ILE A 412 -13.32 -15.57 3.94
N TYR A 413 -13.16 -15.18 5.18
CA TYR A 413 -13.96 -15.63 6.32
C TYR A 413 -14.73 -14.44 6.91
N ARG A 414 -15.95 -14.70 7.35
CA ARG A 414 -16.70 -13.80 8.21
C ARG A 414 -16.47 -14.23 9.65
N PHE A 415 -16.10 -13.29 10.50
CA PHE A 415 -15.85 -13.50 11.93
C PHE A 415 -16.93 -12.83 12.78
N ASP A 416 -17.52 -13.58 13.68
CA ASP A 416 -18.44 -13.07 14.68
C ASP A 416 -17.70 -12.85 16.00
N SER A 417 -17.45 -11.61 16.36
CA SER A 417 -16.73 -11.25 17.59
C SER A 417 -17.53 -11.56 18.87
N ALA A 418 -18.86 -11.72 18.80
CA ALA A 418 -19.70 -12.05 19.94
C ALA A 418 -19.58 -13.52 20.32
N THR A 419 -19.47 -14.40 19.33
CA THR A 419 -19.40 -15.86 19.51
C THR A 419 -18.00 -16.43 19.35
N GLY A 420 -17.06 -15.66 18.80
CA GLY A 420 -15.70 -16.11 18.48
C GLY A 420 -15.65 -17.08 17.27
N LYS A 421 -16.74 -17.22 16.51
CA LYS A 421 -16.83 -18.18 15.40
C LYS A 421 -16.52 -17.54 14.06
N SER A 422 -15.86 -18.33 13.20
CA SER A 422 -15.60 -17.97 11.80
C SER A 422 -16.35 -18.89 10.86
N GLN A 423 -16.82 -18.35 9.74
CA GLN A 423 -17.40 -19.11 8.64
C GLN A 423 -16.83 -18.63 7.30
N VAL A 424 -16.73 -19.54 6.33
CA VAL A 424 -16.26 -19.19 4.97
C VAL A 424 -17.30 -18.29 4.30
N GLU A 425 -16.87 -17.10 3.90
CA GLU A 425 -17.66 -16.15 3.11
C GLU A 425 -17.41 -16.36 1.61
N SER A 426 -16.15 -16.53 1.21
CA SER A 426 -15.76 -16.76 -0.18
C SER A 426 -14.48 -17.58 -0.26
N GLN A 427 -14.49 -18.60 -1.09
CA GLN A 427 -13.33 -19.44 -1.38
C GLN A 427 -13.14 -19.58 -2.89
N PRO A 428 -11.91 -19.38 -3.42
CA PRO A 428 -11.66 -19.49 -4.84
C PRO A 428 -11.76 -20.97 -5.32
N LYS A 429 -12.32 -21.14 -6.51
CA LYS A 429 -12.35 -22.45 -7.17
C LYS A 429 -11.04 -22.66 -7.93
N VAL A 430 -10.11 -23.38 -7.35
CA VAL A 430 -8.83 -23.72 -7.98
C VAL A 430 -8.85 -25.17 -8.50
N ASN A 431 -8.20 -25.41 -9.63
CA ASN A 431 -8.11 -26.75 -10.20
C ASN A 431 -6.92 -27.55 -9.60
N VAL A 432 -6.89 -27.61 -8.25
CA VAL A 432 -5.89 -28.35 -7.47
C VAL A 432 -6.62 -29.02 -6.32
N ARG A 433 -6.27 -30.27 -6.01
CA ARG A 433 -6.77 -30.97 -4.81
C ARG A 433 -5.98 -30.52 -3.60
N LEU A 434 -6.47 -29.49 -2.92
CA LEU A 434 -5.77 -28.87 -1.79
C LEU A 434 -5.58 -29.85 -0.62
N ASN A 435 -6.51 -30.79 -0.43
CA ASN A 435 -6.45 -31.81 0.63
C ASN A 435 -5.36 -32.88 0.41
N ASP A 436 -4.71 -32.91 -0.76
CA ASP A 436 -3.58 -33.81 -1.01
C ASP A 436 -2.27 -33.29 -0.43
N TYR A 437 -2.27 -32.09 0.17
CA TYR A 437 -1.09 -31.42 0.69
C TYR A 437 -1.28 -31.01 2.15
N THR A 438 -0.20 -31.04 2.92
CA THR A 438 -0.11 -30.51 4.29
C THR A 438 0.96 -29.44 4.37
N THR A 439 0.79 -28.49 5.29
CA THR A 439 1.81 -27.49 5.62
C THR A 439 2.41 -27.85 6.97
N GLU A 440 3.72 -28.00 7.03
CA GLU A 440 4.46 -28.23 8.28
C GLU A 440 5.44 -27.09 8.51
N MET A 441 5.60 -26.71 9.76
CA MET A 441 6.60 -25.74 10.18
C MET A 441 7.84 -26.50 10.68
N VAL A 442 8.99 -26.20 10.10
CA VAL A 442 10.28 -26.81 10.46
C VAL A 442 11.25 -25.70 10.87
N PHE A 443 11.87 -25.86 12.03
CA PHE A 443 12.93 -24.98 12.52
C PHE A 443 14.28 -25.60 12.21
N CYS A 444 15.22 -24.82 11.68
CA CYS A 444 16.60 -25.21 11.37
C CYS A 444 17.62 -24.18 11.86
#